data_1051ff10d80cbf776a6a5227e1ac3fea
#
_entry.id   1051ff10d80cbf776a6a5227e1ac3fea
#
_cell.length_a   1.000
_cell.length_b   1.000
_cell.length_c   1.000
_cell.angle_alpha   90.00
_cell.angle_beta   90.00
_cell.angle_gamma   90.00
#
_symmetry.space_group_name_H-M   'P 1'
#
loop_
_entity.id
_entity.type
_entity.pdbx_description
1 polymer ?
#
loop_
_entity_poly.entity_id
_entity_poly.type
_entity_poly.pdbx_seq_one_letter_code
_entity_poly.pdbx_strand_id
1 'polypeptide(L)'
;NYIILDSIQILTEFKRDLRSERIEFQMAQQKKMVEAITSRDEDFAKWYTDIVKKAELADYSGVKGCMVIRPYGYAIWENMQKDMDTRFKKTGHENVYMPMFIPESLLQKEKDHVEGFAPECAWVTVGGSEKLAERLCVRPTSETLFCEHFAKVINSYRDLPKLYNQWCSVVRWEKTTRPFLRTSEFLWQE
;
A
#
# COMPACT_ATOMS: atom_id res chain seq x y z
N ASN A 1 4.46 -59.88 33.37
CA ASN A 1 4.20 -59.10 32.11
C ASN A 1 3.44 -57.81 32.32
N TYR A 2 2.63 -57.63 33.37
CA TYR A 2 1.89 -56.43 33.66
C TYR A 2 2.79 -55.26 34.12
N ILE A 3 3.78 -55.52 34.94
CA ILE A 3 4.70 -54.48 35.50
C ILE A 3 5.55 -53.80 34.42
N ILE A 4 5.90 -54.50 33.34
CA ILE A 4 6.71 -53.93 32.24
C ILE A 4 5.86 -53.00 31.38
N LEU A 5 4.59 -53.31 31.16
CA LEU A 5 3.65 -52.47 30.40
C LEU A 5 3.36 -51.15 31.12
N ASP A 6 3.12 -51.20 32.44
CA ASP A 6 2.91 -50.00 33.24
C ASP A 6 4.16 -49.10 33.26
N SER A 7 5.35 -49.69 33.36
CA SER A 7 6.59 -48.91 33.32
C SER A 7 6.84 -48.22 31.96
N ILE A 8 6.44 -48.86 30.85
CA ILE A 8 6.55 -48.28 29.50
C ILE A 8 5.55 -47.15 29.33
N GLN A 9 4.35 -47.29 29.88
CA GLN A 9 3.30 -46.28 29.79
C GLN A 9 3.68 -45.03 30.59
N ILE A 10 4.18 -45.18 31.81
CA ILE A 10 4.69 -44.11 32.66
C ILE A 10 5.86 -43.36 31.97
N LEU A 11 6.79 -44.08 31.36
CA LEU A 11 7.93 -43.50 30.63
C LEU A 11 7.45 -42.73 29.38
N THR A 12 6.40 -43.18 28.74
CA THR A 12 5.83 -42.53 27.55
C THR A 12 5.11 -41.23 27.92
N GLU A 13 4.37 -41.23 29.01
CA GLU A 13 3.69 -40.05 29.56
C GLU A 13 4.72 -39.00 30.04
N PHE A 14 5.73 -39.43 30.79
CA PHE A 14 6.82 -38.55 31.23
C PHE A 14 7.59 -37.91 30.08
N LYS A 15 7.85 -38.65 28.99
CA LYS A 15 8.48 -38.08 27.78
C LYS A 15 7.57 -37.12 27.05
N ARG A 16 6.26 -37.32 27.11
CA ARG A 16 5.27 -36.39 26.51
C ARG A 16 5.22 -35.09 27.29
N ASP A 17 5.21 -35.16 28.62
CA ASP A 17 5.22 -33.98 29.50
C ASP A 17 6.49 -33.16 29.34
N LEU A 18 7.66 -33.79 29.35
CA LEU A 18 8.94 -33.10 29.12
C LEU A 18 9.01 -32.43 27.73
N ARG A 19 8.35 -33.04 26.74
CA ARG A 19 8.30 -32.43 25.39
C ARG A 19 7.35 -31.24 25.32
N SER A 20 6.22 -31.31 26.04
CA SER A 20 5.28 -30.17 26.14
C SER A 20 5.89 -29.01 26.91
N GLU A 21 6.52 -29.24 28.06
CA GLU A 21 7.24 -28.21 28.83
C GLU A 21 8.38 -27.56 28.03
N ARG A 22 9.11 -28.37 27.26
CA ARG A 22 10.17 -27.86 26.39
C ARG A 22 9.64 -26.99 25.26
N ILE A 23 8.48 -27.32 24.68
CA ILE A 23 7.79 -26.53 23.67
C ILE A 23 7.27 -25.23 24.28
N GLU A 24 6.64 -25.31 25.44
CA GLU A 24 6.17 -24.10 26.15
C GLU A 24 7.32 -23.18 26.56
N PHE A 25 8.43 -23.75 27.03
CA PHE A 25 9.64 -22.99 27.35
C PHE A 25 10.26 -22.32 26.11
N GLN A 26 10.29 -23.00 24.97
CA GLN A 26 10.76 -22.43 23.70
C GLN A 26 9.82 -21.35 23.18
N MET A 27 8.51 -21.54 23.29
CA MET A 27 7.51 -20.52 22.95
C MET A 27 7.58 -19.30 23.88
N ALA A 28 7.83 -19.51 25.18
CA ALA A 28 8.03 -18.45 26.15
C ALA A 28 9.35 -17.68 25.90
N GLN A 29 10.42 -18.35 25.46
CA GLN A 29 11.67 -17.69 25.06
C GLN A 29 11.50 -16.90 23.76
N GLN A 30 10.77 -17.40 22.76
CA GLN A 30 10.43 -16.63 21.57
C GLN A 30 9.58 -15.39 21.90
N LYS A 31 8.66 -15.51 22.87
CA LYS A 31 7.91 -14.35 23.39
C LYS A 31 8.81 -13.28 24.04
N LYS A 32 9.92 -13.68 24.67
CA LYS A 32 10.87 -12.76 25.32
C LYS A 32 11.81 -12.03 24.36
N MET A 33 12.02 -12.55 23.13
CA MET A 33 12.92 -11.92 22.16
C MET A 33 12.31 -10.73 21.42
N VAL A 34 11.02 -10.45 21.59
CA VAL A 34 10.30 -9.34 20.97
C VAL A 34 9.70 -8.43 22.05
N GLU A 35 10.56 -7.86 22.87
CA GLU A 35 10.18 -6.78 23.78
C GLU A 35 9.81 -5.53 22.96
N ALA A 36 8.61 -5.02 23.07
CA ALA A 36 8.05 -3.82 22.46
C ALA A 36 7.21 -3.99 21.17
N ILE A 37 6.89 -5.20 20.76
CA ILE A 37 5.94 -5.45 19.68
C ILE A 37 4.85 -6.38 20.21
N THR A 38 3.59 -6.04 19.96
CA THR A 38 2.45 -6.92 20.29
C THR A 38 2.59 -8.25 19.54
N SER A 39 2.25 -9.37 20.16
CA SER A 39 2.28 -10.67 19.48
C SER A 39 1.25 -10.70 18.36
N ARG A 40 1.63 -11.27 17.20
CA ARG A 40 0.72 -11.43 16.07
C ARG A 40 -0.53 -12.26 16.41
N ASP A 41 -0.37 -13.24 17.29
CA ASP A 41 -1.46 -14.14 17.71
C ASP A 41 -2.41 -13.47 18.72
N GLU A 42 -1.94 -12.42 19.41
CA GLU A 42 -2.73 -11.63 20.35
C GLU A 42 -3.56 -10.55 19.66
N ASP A 43 -2.92 -9.74 18.82
CA ASP A 43 -3.57 -8.68 18.02
C ASP A 43 -2.78 -8.44 16.72
N PHE A 44 -3.27 -9.01 15.63
CA PHE A 44 -2.64 -8.88 14.31
C PHE A 44 -2.55 -7.42 13.83
N ALA A 45 -3.59 -6.62 14.04
CA ALA A 45 -3.62 -5.24 13.56
C ALA A 45 -2.60 -4.36 14.30
N LYS A 46 -2.49 -4.56 15.61
CA LYS A 46 -1.51 -3.87 16.43
C LYS A 46 -0.09 -4.35 16.15
N TRP A 47 0.12 -5.67 16.04
CA TRP A 47 1.39 -6.25 15.60
C TRP A 47 1.88 -5.64 14.29
N TYR A 48 1.02 -5.54 13.27
CA TYR A 48 1.35 -4.94 11.99
C TYR A 48 1.79 -3.47 12.14
N THR A 49 1.02 -2.68 12.89
CA THR A 49 1.34 -1.28 13.14
C THR A 49 2.66 -1.11 13.90
N ASP A 50 2.89 -1.93 14.91
CA ASP A 50 4.12 -1.90 15.71
C ASP A 50 5.34 -2.26 14.85
N ILE A 51 5.23 -3.27 13.96
CA ILE A 51 6.30 -3.65 13.02
C ILE A 51 6.62 -2.50 12.06
N VAL A 52 5.62 -1.92 11.41
CA VAL A 52 5.83 -0.81 10.46
C VAL A 52 6.61 0.33 11.09
N LYS A 53 6.26 0.70 12.33
CA LYS A 53 6.94 1.77 13.07
C LYS A 53 8.31 1.35 13.56
N LYS A 54 8.44 0.16 14.15
CA LYS A 54 9.69 -0.33 14.73
C LYS A 54 10.75 -0.64 13.69
N ALA A 55 10.35 -1.16 12.53
CA ALA A 55 11.23 -1.35 11.37
C ALA A 55 11.50 -0.06 10.59
N GLU A 56 11.00 1.07 11.07
CA GLU A 56 11.22 2.38 10.46
C GLU A 56 10.77 2.48 8.99
N LEU A 57 9.71 1.75 8.62
CA LEU A 57 9.18 1.76 7.24
C LEU A 57 8.38 3.03 6.95
N ALA A 58 7.55 3.46 7.89
CA ALA A 58 6.74 4.66 7.77
C ALA A 58 6.46 5.29 9.14
N ASP A 59 6.11 6.58 9.13
CA ASP A 59 5.70 7.32 10.32
C ASP A 59 4.50 8.23 10.01
N TYR A 60 3.79 8.66 11.04
CA TYR A 60 2.65 9.54 10.88
C TYR A 60 3.08 10.95 10.47
N SER A 61 2.31 11.55 9.56
CA SER A 61 2.44 12.96 9.21
C SER A 61 1.43 13.82 9.99
N GLY A 62 1.50 15.13 9.80
CA GLY A 62 0.50 16.06 10.32
C GLY A 62 -0.87 15.95 9.63
N VAL A 63 -0.97 15.23 8.50
CA VAL A 63 -2.21 15.03 7.76
C VAL A 63 -2.73 13.63 8.02
N LYS A 64 -3.96 13.55 8.55
CA LYS A 64 -4.60 12.26 8.84
C LYS A 64 -4.69 11.39 7.58
N GLY A 65 -4.24 10.16 7.69
CA GLY A 65 -4.25 9.19 6.59
C GLY A 65 -3.06 9.30 5.63
N CYS A 66 -2.28 10.38 5.68
CA CYS A 66 -1.02 10.50 4.93
C CYS A 66 0.17 10.16 5.83
N MET A 67 1.16 9.48 5.30
CA MET A 67 2.31 9.04 6.07
C MET A 67 3.62 9.50 5.44
N VAL A 68 4.63 9.67 6.28
CA VAL A 68 6.02 9.78 5.85
C VAL A 68 6.53 8.37 5.59
N ILE A 69 6.84 8.04 4.35
CA ILE A 69 7.53 6.78 4.02
C ILE A 69 9.01 7.00 4.28
N ARG A 70 9.56 6.27 5.25
CA ARG A 70 10.94 6.40 5.68
C ARG A 70 11.90 5.67 4.72
N PRO A 71 13.22 5.91 4.80
CA PRO A 71 14.18 5.35 3.83
C PRO A 71 14.07 3.84 3.62
N TYR A 72 13.89 3.03 4.67
CA TYR A 72 13.73 1.58 4.52
C TYR A 72 12.45 1.20 3.77
N GLY A 73 11.34 1.88 4.08
CA GLY A 73 10.08 1.67 3.37
C GLY A 73 10.17 2.15 1.92
N TYR A 74 10.80 3.28 1.68
CA TYR A 74 10.96 3.83 0.33
C TYR A 74 11.90 2.99 -0.54
N ALA A 75 12.95 2.41 0.05
CA ALA A 75 13.84 1.50 -0.66
C ALA A 75 13.13 0.26 -1.22
N ILE A 76 12.07 -0.23 -0.55
CA ILE A 76 11.23 -1.30 -1.09
C ILE A 76 10.55 -0.82 -2.39
N TRP A 77 9.98 0.38 -2.38
CA TRP A 77 9.38 0.99 -3.56
C TRP A 77 10.39 1.20 -4.69
N GLU A 78 11.55 1.77 -4.40
CA GLU A 78 12.60 2.00 -5.41
C GLU A 78 13.04 0.71 -6.10
N ASN A 79 13.17 -0.38 -5.36
CA ASN A 79 13.53 -1.69 -5.91
C ASN A 79 12.42 -2.23 -6.83
N MET A 80 11.15 -2.14 -6.42
CA MET A 80 10.02 -2.54 -7.26
C MET A 80 9.93 -1.67 -8.52
N GLN A 81 10.04 -0.36 -8.37
CA GLN A 81 10.02 0.61 -9.48
C GLN A 81 11.14 0.31 -10.48
N LYS A 82 12.37 0.10 -10.01
CA LYS A 82 13.52 -0.19 -10.86
C LYS A 82 13.35 -1.47 -11.69
N ASP A 83 12.85 -2.55 -11.06
CA ASP A 83 12.62 -3.82 -11.78
C ASP A 83 11.50 -3.67 -12.80
N MET A 84 10.36 -3.12 -12.41
CA MET A 84 9.21 -2.93 -13.29
C MET A 84 9.51 -1.95 -14.43
N ASP A 85 10.11 -0.80 -14.16
CA ASP A 85 10.48 0.20 -15.17
C ASP A 85 11.42 -0.39 -16.23
N THR A 86 12.37 -1.22 -15.80
CA THR A 86 13.26 -1.95 -16.69
C THR A 86 12.49 -2.89 -17.63
N ARG A 87 11.45 -3.57 -17.13
CA ARG A 87 10.59 -4.47 -17.93
C ARG A 87 9.70 -3.70 -18.87
N PHE A 88 9.09 -2.60 -18.42
CA PHE A 88 8.27 -1.74 -19.27
C PHE A 88 9.08 -1.16 -20.44
N LYS A 89 10.27 -0.65 -20.19
CA LYS A 89 11.15 -0.14 -21.25
C LYS A 89 11.56 -1.18 -22.27
N LYS A 90 11.76 -2.44 -21.86
CA LYS A 90 12.04 -3.54 -22.79
C LYS A 90 10.88 -3.84 -23.74
N THR A 91 9.65 -3.51 -23.36
CA THR A 91 8.45 -3.69 -24.19
C THR A 91 8.04 -2.40 -24.92
N GLY A 92 8.89 -1.36 -24.89
CA GLY A 92 8.69 -0.13 -25.66
C GLY A 92 7.83 0.92 -24.94
N HIS A 93 7.59 0.77 -23.64
CA HIS A 93 6.89 1.80 -22.87
C HIS A 93 7.79 3.01 -22.60
N GLU A 94 7.20 4.19 -22.71
CA GLU A 94 7.83 5.47 -22.43
C GLU A 94 7.23 6.10 -21.17
N ASN A 95 8.11 6.59 -20.28
CA ASN A 95 7.64 7.26 -19.08
C ASN A 95 7.13 8.66 -19.41
N VAL A 96 5.94 8.98 -18.90
CA VAL A 96 5.29 10.28 -19.01
C VAL A 96 4.92 10.81 -17.63
N TYR A 97 4.47 12.05 -17.57
CA TYR A 97 3.94 12.64 -16.34
C TYR A 97 2.66 13.42 -16.65
N MET A 98 1.54 12.96 -16.09
CA MET A 98 0.26 13.66 -16.15
C MET A 98 0.13 14.61 -14.96
N PRO A 99 -0.58 15.74 -15.11
CA PRO A 99 -0.81 16.69 -14.02
C PRO A 99 -1.47 16.05 -12.81
N MET A 100 -1.15 16.56 -11.62
CA MET A 100 -1.78 16.09 -10.36
C MET A 100 -3.25 16.49 -10.28
N PHE A 101 -3.64 17.61 -10.88
CA PHE A 101 -4.97 18.18 -10.76
C PHE A 101 -5.82 17.87 -11.98
N ILE A 102 -7.05 17.44 -11.72
CA ILE A 102 -8.07 17.16 -12.74
C ILE A 102 -9.20 18.14 -12.57
N PRO A 103 -9.55 18.94 -13.60
CA PRO A 103 -10.72 19.81 -13.56
C PRO A 103 -12.00 19.01 -13.32
N GLU A 104 -12.92 19.52 -12.50
CA GLU A 104 -14.20 18.86 -12.23
C GLU A 104 -14.99 18.59 -13.51
N SER A 105 -14.99 19.53 -14.46
CA SER A 105 -15.64 19.37 -15.76
C SER A 105 -15.12 18.19 -16.57
N LEU A 106 -13.83 17.85 -16.44
CA LEU A 106 -13.25 16.69 -17.09
C LEU A 106 -13.71 15.38 -16.44
N LEU A 107 -13.79 15.34 -15.11
CA LEU A 107 -14.33 14.18 -14.39
C LEU A 107 -15.81 13.94 -14.68
N GLN A 108 -16.60 15.01 -14.86
CA GLN A 108 -18.04 14.88 -15.18
C GLN A 108 -18.30 14.28 -16.57
N LYS A 109 -17.35 14.38 -17.51
CA LYS A 109 -17.49 13.74 -18.84
C LYS A 109 -17.45 12.21 -18.77
N GLU A 110 -16.83 11.68 -17.74
CA GLU A 110 -16.67 10.23 -17.53
C GLU A 110 -17.50 9.75 -16.33
N LYS A 111 -18.71 10.23 -16.20
CA LYS A 111 -19.59 10.05 -15.04
C LYS A 111 -19.74 8.60 -14.58
N ASP A 112 -19.72 7.66 -15.50
CA ASP A 112 -19.87 6.22 -15.20
C ASP A 112 -18.62 5.64 -14.49
N HIS A 113 -17.45 6.24 -14.71
CA HIS A 113 -16.20 5.84 -14.04
C HIS A 113 -15.98 6.60 -12.72
N VAL A 114 -16.51 7.80 -12.59
CA VAL A 114 -16.30 8.71 -11.46
C VAL A 114 -17.25 8.45 -10.30
N GLU A 115 -18.42 7.88 -10.50
CA GLU A 115 -19.38 7.63 -9.41
C GLU A 115 -18.77 6.78 -8.28
N GLY A 116 -17.88 5.82 -8.61
CA GLY A 116 -17.16 5.02 -7.62
C GLY A 116 -16.11 5.79 -6.82
N PHE A 117 -15.55 6.88 -7.35
CA PHE A 117 -14.48 7.66 -6.71
C PHE A 117 -14.95 9.00 -6.11
N ALA A 118 -16.15 9.46 -6.45
CA ALA A 118 -16.67 10.76 -6.00
C ALA A 118 -16.61 10.96 -4.47
N PRO A 119 -16.91 9.97 -3.62
CA PRO A 119 -16.79 10.09 -2.16
C PRO A 119 -15.35 10.17 -1.65
N GLU A 120 -14.38 9.73 -2.44
CA GLU A 120 -12.97 9.59 -2.07
C GLU A 120 -12.08 10.68 -2.69
N CYS A 121 -12.66 11.66 -3.37
CA CYS A 121 -11.91 12.76 -3.98
C CYS A 121 -11.49 13.82 -2.96
N ALA A 122 -10.25 14.26 -3.04
CA ALA A 122 -9.78 15.49 -2.41
C ALA A 122 -9.93 16.67 -3.39
N TRP A 123 -10.54 17.76 -2.96
CA TRP A 123 -10.85 18.90 -3.80
C TRP A 123 -10.07 20.15 -3.43
N VAL A 124 -9.44 20.77 -4.41
CA VAL A 124 -8.82 22.09 -4.29
C VAL A 124 -9.81 23.14 -4.81
N THR A 125 -10.15 24.10 -3.97
CA THR A 125 -11.15 25.13 -4.22
C THR A 125 -10.57 26.55 -4.20
N VAL A 126 -9.33 26.70 -3.70
CA VAL A 126 -8.63 27.98 -3.58
C VAL A 126 -7.23 27.82 -4.15
N GLY A 127 -6.81 28.74 -5.00
CA GLY A 127 -5.46 28.87 -5.54
C GLY A 127 -4.83 30.20 -5.10
N GLY A 128 -3.74 30.13 -4.33
CA GLY A 128 -3.20 31.31 -3.67
C GLY A 128 -4.20 31.88 -2.66
N SER A 129 -4.63 33.12 -2.85
CA SER A 129 -5.64 33.81 -2.02
C SER A 129 -7.03 33.85 -2.65
N GLU A 130 -7.19 33.34 -3.87
CA GLU A 130 -8.43 33.46 -4.65
C GLU A 130 -9.17 32.13 -4.77
N LYS A 131 -10.49 32.20 -4.75
CA LYS A 131 -11.34 31.04 -5.02
C LYS A 131 -11.24 30.69 -6.51
N LEU A 132 -11.01 29.41 -6.79
CA LEU A 132 -10.98 28.91 -8.17
C LEU A 132 -12.36 29.03 -8.82
N ALA A 133 -12.40 29.40 -10.10
CA ALA A 133 -13.63 29.40 -10.89
C ALA A 133 -14.21 28.00 -11.06
N GLU A 134 -13.35 26.99 -11.10
CA GLU A 134 -13.70 25.58 -11.12
C GLU A 134 -12.83 24.85 -10.09
N ARG A 135 -13.42 23.94 -9.33
CA ARG A 135 -12.64 23.14 -8.38
C ARG A 135 -11.85 22.06 -9.11
N LEU A 136 -10.71 21.72 -8.52
CA LEU A 136 -9.79 20.73 -9.05
C LEU A 136 -9.75 19.53 -8.13
N CYS A 137 -9.87 18.32 -8.69
CA CYS A 137 -9.66 17.08 -7.96
C CYS A 137 -8.16 16.77 -7.91
N VAL A 138 -7.65 16.43 -6.73
CA VAL A 138 -6.34 15.78 -6.64
C VAL A 138 -6.53 14.35 -7.16
N ARG A 139 -5.78 13.97 -8.19
CA ARG A 139 -5.99 12.71 -8.93
C ARG A 139 -6.13 11.49 -8.01
N PRO A 140 -7.28 10.78 -8.03
CA PRO A 140 -7.43 9.47 -7.41
C PRO A 140 -6.93 8.36 -8.34
N THR A 141 -6.79 8.68 -9.61
CA THR A 141 -6.34 7.89 -10.76
C THR A 141 -6.18 8.84 -11.95
N SER A 142 -5.48 8.48 -13.01
CA SER A 142 -5.18 9.40 -14.12
C SER A 142 -5.77 8.99 -15.47
N GLU A 143 -6.60 7.95 -15.56
CA GLU A 143 -7.15 7.47 -16.85
C GLU A 143 -7.85 8.59 -17.63
N THR A 144 -8.60 9.45 -16.95
CA THR A 144 -9.27 10.61 -17.55
C THR A 144 -8.29 11.56 -18.25
N LEU A 145 -7.12 11.81 -17.63
CA LEU A 145 -6.06 12.65 -18.19
C LEU A 145 -5.38 11.95 -19.38
N PHE A 146 -5.11 10.66 -19.28
CA PHE A 146 -4.56 9.89 -20.38
C PHE A 146 -5.51 9.87 -21.57
N CYS A 147 -6.81 9.62 -21.35
CA CYS A 147 -7.82 9.64 -22.41
C CYS A 147 -7.93 11.01 -23.08
N GLU A 148 -7.95 12.10 -22.30
CA GLU A 148 -7.95 13.45 -22.85
C GLU A 148 -6.69 13.73 -23.68
N HIS A 149 -5.53 13.31 -23.21
CA HIS A 149 -4.27 13.46 -23.94
C HIS A 149 -4.26 12.62 -25.21
N PHE A 150 -4.63 11.35 -25.15
CA PHE A 150 -4.66 10.47 -26.30
C PHE A 150 -5.64 10.95 -27.39
N ALA A 151 -6.78 11.50 -27.00
CA ALA A 151 -7.72 12.10 -27.93
C ALA A 151 -7.12 13.28 -28.73
N LYS A 152 -6.08 13.94 -28.21
CA LYS A 152 -5.39 15.05 -28.87
C LYS A 152 -4.24 14.56 -29.78
N VAL A 153 -3.57 13.46 -29.45
CA VAL A 153 -2.33 13.04 -30.11
C VAL A 153 -2.48 11.82 -31.01
N ILE A 154 -3.55 11.05 -30.89
CA ILE A 154 -3.84 9.90 -31.74
C ILE A 154 -4.81 10.35 -32.84
N ASN A 155 -4.29 10.52 -34.04
CA ASN A 155 -5.07 10.98 -35.20
C ASN A 155 -5.34 9.84 -36.20
N SER A 156 -4.56 8.77 -36.15
CA SER A 156 -4.72 7.60 -37.03
C SER A 156 -4.19 6.32 -36.39
N TYR A 157 -4.50 5.18 -37.01
CA TYR A 157 -3.96 3.87 -36.55
C TYR A 157 -2.43 3.81 -36.64
N ARG A 158 -1.78 4.70 -37.38
CA ARG A 158 -0.31 4.78 -37.49
C ARG A 158 0.34 5.35 -36.24
N ASP A 159 -0.44 6.04 -35.38
CA ASP A 159 0.02 6.57 -34.11
C ASP A 159 0.01 5.52 -32.98
N LEU A 160 -0.44 4.32 -33.30
CA LEU A 160 -0.52 3.16 -32.40
C LEU A 160 0.57 2.14 -32.68
N PRO A 161 1.05 1.38 -31.68
CA PRO A 161 0.64 1.47 -30.27
C PRO A 161 1.21 2.69 -29.55
N LYS A 162 0.45 3.28 -28.63
CA LYS A 162 0.94 4.24 -27.62
C LYS A 162 1.08 3.50 -26.29
N LEU A 163 2.32 3.36 -25.84
CA LEU A 163 2.65 2.62 -24.61
C LEU A 163 3.30 3.58 -23.63
N TYR A 164 2.49 4.15 -22.77
CA TYR A 164 2.95 5.08 -21.73
C TYR A 164 2.93 4.43 -20.36
N ASN A 165 3.82 4.88 -19.52
CA ASN A 165 3.90 4.51 -18.11
C ASN A 165 4.10 5.78 -17.27
N GLN A 166 3.44 5.84 -16.14
CA GLN A 166 3.61 6.93 -15.18
C GLN A 166 3.93 6.38 -13.79
N TRP A 167 4.96 6.96 -13.17
CA TRP A 167 5.25 6.82 -11.76
C TRP A 167 4.80 8.07 -11.03
N CYS A 168 3.88 7.95 -10.10
CA CYS A 168 3.29 9.11 -9.42
C CYS A 168 2.81 8.78 -8.01
N SER A 169 2.15 9.73 -7.36
CA SER A 169 1.28 9.49 -6.23
C SER A 169 -0.17 9.79 -6.62
N VAL A 170 -1.11 9.14 -5.95
CA VAL A 170 -2.55 9.38 -6.04
C VAL A 170 -3.14 9.60 -4.66
N VAL A 171 -4.29 10.27 -4.59
CA VAL A 171 -4.98 10.56 -3.35
C VAL A 171 -6.40 10.00 -3.39
N ARG A 172 -6.69 9.07 -2.49
CA ARG A 172 -8.03 8.57 -2.22
C ARG A 172 -8.40 8.88 -0.79
N TRP A 173 -9.37 9.76 -0.60
CA TRP A 173 -9.74 10.30 0.71
C TRP A 173 -10.58 9.30 1.51
N GLU A 174 -10.00 8.15 1.80
CA GLU A 174 -10.67 7.04 2.47
C GLU A 174 -10.96 7.33 3.94
N LYS A 175 -12.12 6.86 4.44
CA LYS A 175 -12.49 6.98 5.85
C LYS A 175 -11.62 6.14 6.77
N THR A 176 -11.18 4.97 6.28
CA THR A 176 -10.39 4.02 7.05
C THR A 176 -9.06 3.77 6.38
N THR A 177 -7.97 4.15 7.06
CA THR A 177 -6.60 3.94 6.61
C THR A 177 -5.86 2.97 7.51
N ARG A 178 -4.77 2.41 7.01
CA ARG A 178 -3.81 1.60 7.76
C ARG A 178 -2.40 2.07 7.44
N PRO A 179 -1.48 2.09 8.41
CA PRO A 179 -0.11 2.54 8.18
C PRO A 179 0.55 1.81 7.01
N PHE A 180 1.35 2.51 6.24
CA PHE A 180 2.20 2.03 5.16
C PHE A 180 1.47 1.49 3.92
N LEU A 181 0.60 0.48 4.03
CA LEU A 181 -0.01 -0.20 2.87
C LEU A 181 -1.37 0.36 2.45
N ARG A 182 -2.08 1.10 3.31
CA ARG A 182 -3.39 1.69 3.00
C ARG A 182 -3.50 3.10 3.57
N THR A 183 -2.95 4.04 2.84
CA THR A 183 -2.91 5.46 3.19
C THR A 183 -3.78 6.27 2.23
N SER A 184 -4.13 7.50 2.61
CA SER A 184 -4.93 8.39 1.74
C SER A 184 -4.13 8.88 0.55
N GLU A 185 -2.83 9.12 0.72
CA GLU A 185 -1.88 9.35 -0.38
C GLU A 185 -0.92 8.15 -0.45
N PHE A 186 -0.70 7.62 -1.63
CA PHE A 186 0.20 6.49 -1.83
C PHE A 186 0.89 6.54 -3.20
N LEU A 187 2.04 5.89 -3.26
CA LEU A 187 2.81 5.74 -4.48
C LEU A 187 2.08 4.82 -5.45
N TRP A 188 2.11 5.17 -6.72
CA TRP A 188 1.30 4.55 -7.75
C TRP A 188 2.05 4.35 -9.06
N GLN A 189 1.64 3.36 -9.84
CA GLN A 189 2.06 3.12 -11.21
C GLN A 189 0.81 2.97 -12.09
N GLU A 190 0.81 3.62 -13.20
CA GLU A 190 -0.23 3.57 -14.23
C GLU A 190 0.36 3.28 -15.60
#